data_2bb40ef3517f42ee3e41d9808afc584a
#
_entry.id   2bb40ef3517f42ee3e41d9808afc584a
#
_cell.length_a   1.000
_cell.length_b   1.000
_cell.length_c   1.000
_cell.angle_alpha   90.00
_cell.angle_beta   90.00
_cell.angle_gamma   90.00
#
_symmetry.space_group_name_H-M   'P 1'
#
loop_
_entity.id
_entity.type
_entity.pdbx_description
1 polymer ?
#
loop_
_entity_poly.entity_id
_entity_poly.type
_entity_poly.pdbx_seq_one_letter_code
_entity_poly.pdbx_strand_id
1 'polypeptide(L)'
;TPEKEYFFKNDGKEPFFIKNLETVQGDERDTIIFSIAYGIDAQGRLLHTFGPLNRVGGERRLNVAVTRAKCNVQLVSSMHYTDIDLKHTSAEGAKLLREYLDYAENGSVALERAISVSPFEQFDSDFELEVCDYLRSKGFAVDTQVGCSGFRIDLGLKLPDSSDYVLAIECDGATYHSSKNARDRDRLRQEIL
;
A
#
# COMPACT_ATOMS: atom_id res chain seq x y z
N THR A 1 -4.21 36.53 -3.29
CA THR A 1 -5.53 37.21 -3.22
C THR A 1 -6.13 36.91 -1.84
N PRO A 2 -6.90 37.87 -1.26
CA PRO A 2 -7.53 37.69 0.06
C PRO A 2 -8.35 36.40 0.21
N GLU A 3 -8.99 35.96 -0.88
CA GLU A 3 -9.78 34.72 -0.94
C GLU A 3 -8.94 33.47 -0.69
N LYS A 4 -7.67 33.47 -1.07
CA LYS A 4 -6.76 32.32 -0.84
C LYS A 4 -6.19 32.31 0.59
N GLU A 5 -6.09 33.47 1.23
CA GLU A 5 -5.60 33.55 2.62
C GLU A 5 -6.55 32.86 3.60
N TYR A 6 -7.85 32.80 3.30
CA TYR A 6 -8.84 32.12 4.13
C TYR A 6 -8.47 30.64 4.39
N PHE A 7 -7.97 29.93 3.39
CA PHE A 7 -7.59 28.51 3.53
C PHE A 7 -6.39 28.27 4.46
N PHE A 8 -5.57 29.31 4.67
CA PHE A 8 -4.35 29.21 5.48
C PHE A 8 -4.52 29.81 6.88
N LYS A 9 -5.67 30.40 7.19
CA LYS A 9 -5.95 30.99 8.51
C LYS A 9 -6.36 29.88 9.49
N ASN A 10 -5.76 29.91 10.67
CA ASN A 10 -6.07 28.98 11.74
C ASN A 10 -7.16 29.56 12.65
N ASP A 11 -8.40 29.60 12.18
CA ASP A 11 -9.55 30.10 12.94
C ASP A 11 -10.18 29.00 13.84
N GLY A 12 -9.35 28.19 14.51
CA GLY A 12 -9.80 27.07 15.36
C GLY A 12 -10.21 25.82 14.57
N LYS A 13 -10.09 25.82 13.23
CA LYS A 13 -10.25 24.67 12.35
C LYS A 13 -8.87 24.20 11.87
N GLU A 14 -8.81 22.96 11.43
CA GLU A 14 -7.60 22.42 10.80
C GLU A 14 -7.25 23.18 9.52
N PRO A 15 -6.15 23.96 9.45
CA PRO A 15 -5.83 24.77 8.30
C PRO A 15 -5.42 23.90 7.11
N PHE A 16 -5.64 24.43 5.90
CA PHE A 16 -5.04 23.84 4.70
C PHE A 16 -3.51 23.85 4.79
N PHE A 17 -2.86 22.79 4.34
CA PHE A 17 -1.41 22.73 4.27
C PHE A 17 -0.93 22.24 2.91
N ILE A 18 0.31 22.59 2.56
CA ILE A 18 1.06 22.01 1.44
C ILE A 18 2.35 21.44 2.02
N LYS A 19 2.55 20.14 1.87
CA LYS A 19 3.71 19.42 2.41
C LYS A 19 4.24 18.41 1.39
N ASN A 20 5.49 18.04 1.53
CA ASN A 20 6.09 16.96 0.75
C ASN A 20 6.11 15.65 1.54
N LEU A 21 6.55 14.56 0.90
CA LEU A 21 6.61 13.21 1.47
C LEU A 21 7.46 13.13 2.77
N GLU A 22 8.43 14.03 2.94
CA GLU A 22 9.33 14.01 4.09
C GLU A 22 8.77 14.79 5.28
N THR A 23 7.83 15.73 5.05
CA THR A 23 7.31 16.64 6.06
C THR A 23 5.86 16.40 6.45
N VAL A 24 5.16 15.49 5.77
CA VAL A 24 3.73 15.21 6.01
C VAL A 24 3.48 14.30 7.22
N GLN A 25 4.53 13.70 7.78
CA GLN A 25 4.40 12.79 8.91
C GLN A 25 3.80 13.51 10.13
N GLY A 26 2.78 12.90 10.74
CA GLY A 26 2.08 13.44 11.92
C GLY A 26 0.88 14.33 11.58
N ASP A 27 0.70 14.72 10.32
CA ASP A 27 -0.48 15.48 9.89
C ASP A 27 -1.52 14.55 9.26
N GLU A 28 -2.79 14.91 9.41
CA GLU A 28 -3.91 14.18 8.81
C GLU A 28 -5.02 15.15 8.40
N ARG A 29 -5.82 14.81 7.41
CA ARG A 29 -7.00 15.55 6.97
C ARG A 29 -8.05 14.57 6.44
N ASP A 30 -9.30 14.99 6.43
CA ASP A 30 -10.39 14.20 5.84
C ASP A 30 -10.12 13.92 4.35
N THR A 31 -9.62 14.92 3.64
CA THR A 31 -9.23 14.78 2.23
C THR A 31 -7.81 15.24 2.01
N ILE A 32 -7.02 14.41 1.34
CA ILE A 32 -5.66 14.74 0.87
C ILE A 32 -5.65 14.76 -0.66
N ILE A 33 -5.15 15.85 -1.23
CA ILE A 33 -4.81 15.90 -2.67
C ILE A 33 -3.34 15.49 -2.79
N PHE A 34 -3.08 14.31 -3.34
CA PHE A 34 -1.74 13.80 -3.54
C PHE A 34 -1.30 14.06 -4.98
N SER A 35 -0.48 15.10 -5.16
CA SER A 35 0.04 15.48 -6.48
C SER A 35 1.39 14.83 -6.74
N ILE A 36 1.45 13.99 -7.77
CA ILE A 36 2.69 13.35 -8.24
C ILE A 36 3.34 14.28 -9.24
N ALA A 37 4.44 14.93 -8.81
CA ALA A 37 5.15 15.94 -9.60
C ALA A 37 6.18 15.32 -10.57
N TYR A 38 6.09 14.04 -10.85
CA TYR A 38 6.90 13.35 -11.87
C TYR A 38 6.07 13.15 -13.13
N GLY A 39 6.73 13.14 -14.27
CA GLY A 39 6.03 12.98 -15.55
C GLY A 39 6.98 12.77 -16.70
N ILE A 40 6.41 12.59 -17.87
CA ILE A 40 7.13 12.44 -19.13
C ILE A 40 7.65 13.81 -19.58
N ASP A 41 8.93 13.90 -19.96
CA ASP A 41 9.54 15.12 -20.44
C ASP A 41 9.06 15.50 -21.86
N ALA A 42 9.46 16.69 -22.34
CA ALA A 42 9.10 17.17 -23.68
C ALA A 42 9.65 16.29 -24.83
N GLN A 43 10.56 15.38 -24.52
CA GLN A 43 11.14 14.41 -25.45
C GLN A 43 10.46 13.04 -25.36
N GLY A 44 9.38 12.91 -24.57
CA GLY A 44 8.64 11.66 -24.40
C GLY A 44 9.33 10.65 -23.48
N ARG A 45 10.23 11.07 -22.59
CA ARG A 45 10.99 10.17 -21.71
C ARG A 45 10.58 10.36 -20.26
N LEU A 46 10.38 9.27 -19.54
CA LEU A 46 10.25 9.27 -18.09
C LEU A 46 11.60 9.00 -17.44
N LEU A 47 12.04 9.92 -16.60
CA LEU A 47 13.18 9.67 -15.72
C LEU A 47 12.71 8.86 -14.52
N HIS A 48 13.17 7.60 -14.41
CA HIS A 48 12.81 6.68 -13.32
C HIS A 48 13.50 7.05 -11.99
N THR A 49 13.63 8.35 -11.74
CA THR A 49 14.20 8.92 -10.52
C THR A 49 13.08 9.65 -9.77
N PHE A 50 12.48 8.97 -8.80
CA PHE A 50 11.36 9.47 -8.01
C PHE A 50 11.82 10.02 -6.66
N GLY A 51 12.96 10.69 -6.63
CA GLY A 51 13.52 11.38 -5.47
C GLY A 51 13.57 10.50 -4.20
N PRO A 52 12.86 10.87 -3.13
CA PRO A 52 12.87 10.10 -1.88
C PRO A 52 12.39 8.65 -2.02
N LEU A 53 11.57 8.33 -3.03
CA LEU A 53 11.05 6.99 -3.25
C LEU A 53 12.11 6.01 -3.79
N ASN A 54 13.16 6.51 -4.43
CA ASN A 54 14.26 5.66 -4.88
C ASN A 54 15.28 5.33 -3.76
N ARG A 55 15.16 5.96 -2.59
CA ARG A 55 16.04 5.71 -1.44
C ARG A 55 15.53 4.54 -0.62
N VAL A 56 16.41 3.94 0.18
CA VAL A 56 16.03 2.96 1.21
C VAL A 56 14.96 3.56 2.13
N GLY A 57 13.88 2.84 2.36
CA GLY A 57 12.73 3.34 3.12
C GLY A 57 11.80 4.26 2.32
N GLY A 58 11.96 4.33 0.98
CA GLY A 58 11.06 5.08 0.10
C GLY A 58 9.63 4.58 0.15
N GLU A 59 9.45 3.27 0.24
CA GLU A 59 8.17 2.59 0.42
C GLU A 59 7.43 3.09 1.67
N ARG A 60 8.14 3.26 2.79
CA ARG A 60 7.56 3.77 4.04
C ARG A 60 7.09 5.20 3.92
N ARG A 61 7.83 6.03 3.18
CA ARG A 61 7.45 7.44 2.94
C ARG A 61 6.17 7.53 2.12
N LEU A 62 6.05 6.69 1.08
CA LEU A 62 4.83 6.64 0.29
C LEU A 62 3.65 6.18 1.14
N ASN A 63 3.82 5.12 1.92
CA ASN A 63 2.79 4.62 2.83
C ASN A 63 2.33 5.70 3.82
N VAL A 64 3.27 6.42 4.45
CA VAL A 64 2.93 7.54 5.33
C VAL A 64 2.10 8.59 4.60
N ALA A 65 2.43 8.95 3.36
CA ALA A 65 1.72 9.98 2.62
C ALA A 65 0.29 9.56 2.24
N VAL A 66 0.10 8.34 1.74
CA VAL A 66 -1.22 7.86 1.31
C VAL A 66 -2.16 7.59 2.48
N THR A 67 -1.61 7.30 3.67
CA THR A 67 -2.40 7.08 4.90
C THR A 67 -2.68 8.36 5.69
N ARG A 68 -2.39 9.54 5.15
CA ARG A 68 -2.71 10.82 5.84
C ARG A 68 -4.14 11.27 5.65
N ALA A 69 -4.88 10.68 4.72
CA ALA A 69 -6.29 10.97 4.53
C ALA A 69 -7.14 10.11 5.48
N LYS A 70 -8.09 10.73 6.19
CA LYS A 70 -9.07 10.02 7.02
C LYS A 70 -10.20 9.41 6.19
N CYS A 71 -10.59 10.08 5.10
CA CYS A 71 -11.76 9.71 4.31
C CYS A 71 -11.47 9.56 2.82
N ASN A 72 -10.65 10.44 2.23
CA ASN A 72 -10.50 10.47 0.78
C ASN A 72 -9.11 10.94 0.33
N VAL A 73 -8.54 10.23 -0.66
CA VAL A 73 -7.35 10.66 -1.39
C VAL A 73 -7.72 10.99 -2.82
N GLN A 74 -7.39 12.20 -3.25
CA GLN A 74 -7.47 12.60 -4.66
C GLN A 74 -6.08 12.58 -5.26
N LEU A 75 -5.82 11.62 -6.13
CA LEU A 75 -4.54 11.50 -6.82
C LEU A 75 -4.53 12.35 -8.08
N VAL A 76 -3.50 13.18 -8.23
CA VAL A 76 -3.26 13.99 -9.43
C VAL A 76 -1.91 13.59 -10.02
N SER A 77 -1.93 13.03 -11.23
CA SER A 77 -0.73 12.57 -11.94
C SER A 77 -0.85 12.88 -13.43
N SER A 78 0.27 13.21 -14.07
CA SER A 78 0.38 13.30 -15.53
C SER A 78 0.93 12.01 -16.15
N MET A 79 1.31 11.03 -15.33
CA MET A 79 1.77 9.71 -15.78
C MET A 79 0.82 8.62 -15.33
N HIS A 80 0.80 7.53 -16.09
CA HIS A 80 0.09 6.31 -15.81
C HIS A 80 1.02 5.29 -15.15
N TYR A 81 0.44 4.27 -14.50
CA TYR A 81 1.22 3.19 -13.90
C TYR A 81 2.09 2.46 -14.94
N THR A 82 1.63 2.38 -16.20
CA THR A 82 2.34 1.76 -17.31
C THR A 82 3.62 2.47 -17.73
N ASP A 83 3.73 3.76 -17.41
CA ASP A 83 4.90 4.56 -17.75
C ASP A 83 6.11 4.20 -16.86
N ILE A 84 5.86 3.63 -15.68
CA ILE A 84 6.92 3.19 -14.76
C ILE A 84 7.41 1.79 -15.17
N ASP A 85 8.55 1.74 -15.89
CA ASP A 85 9.18 0.48 -16.26
C ASP A 85 10.11 0.00 -15.12
N LEU A 86 9.72 -1.12 -14.49
CA LEU A 86 10.48 -1.75 -13.39
C LEU A 86 11.84 -2.32 -13.82
N LYS A 87 12.12 -2.40 -15.12
CA LYS A 87 13.48 -2.75 -15.61
C LYS A 87 14.47 -1.63 -15.37
N HIS A 88 14.00 -0.39 -15.25
CA HIS A 88 14.84 0.80 -15.03
C HIS A 88 14.94 1.21 -13.57
N THR A 89 14.24 0.53 -12.65
CA THR A 89 14.32 0.81 -11.23
C THR A 89 14.09 -0.45 -10.40
N SER A 90 14.93 -0.66 -9.39
CA SER A 90 14.79 -1.72 -8.40
C SER A 90 14.31 -1.20 -7.04
N ALA A 91 14.03 0.11 -6.95
CA ALA A 91 13.63 0.74 -5.70
C ALA A 91 12.20 0.33 -5.32
N GLU A 92 12.01 -0.19 -4.10
CA GLU A 92 10.70 -0.62 -3.60
C GLU A 92 9.68 0.53 -3.59
N GLY A 93 10.08 1.74 -3.24
CA GLY A 93 9.20 2.90 -3.29
C GLY A 93 8.70 3.25 -4.70
N ALA A 94 9.49 2.97 -5.74
CA ALA A 94 9.07 3.16 -7.13
C ALA A 94 8.09 2.05 -7.59
N LYS A 95 8.31 0.81 -7.14
CA LYS A 95 7.37 -0.31 -7.38
C LYS A 95 6.02 -0.02 -6.74
N LEU A 96 6.00 0.37 -5.46
CA LEU A 96 4.78 0.73 -4.75
C LEU A 96 4.08 1.94 -5.37
N LEU A 97 4.82 2.95 -5.86
CA LEU A 97 4.22 4.07 -6.59
C LEU A 97 3.49 3.59 -7.84
N ARG A 98 4.09 2.68 -8.60
CA ARG A 98 3.45 2.07 -9.78
C ARG A 98 2.17 1.33 -9.42
N GLU A 99 2.20 0.51 -8.37
CA GLU A 99 1.04 -0.25 -7.88
C GLU A 99 -0.06 0.68 -7.36
N TYR A 100 0.32 1.74 -6.67
CA TYR A 100 -0.63 2.74 -6.18
C TYR A 100 -1.30 3.51 -7.34
N LEU A 101 -0.55 3.86 -8.39
CA LEU A 101 -1.12 4.43 -9.61
C LEU A 101 -2.06 3.45 -10.30
N ASP A 102 -1.69 2.17 -10.41
CA ASP A 102 -2.54 1.12 -10.99
C ASP A 102 -3.85 1.00 -10.19
N TYR A 103 -3.77 0.97 -8.87
CA TYR A 103 -4.96 0.95 -8.03
C TYR A 103 -5.83 2.21 -8.19
N ALA A 104 -5.23 3.38 -8.29
CA ALA A 104 -5.96 4.63 -8.48
C ALA A 104 -6.67 4.70 -9.85
N GLU A 105 -6.10 4.07 -10.88
CA GLU A 105 -6.67 4.02 -12.23
C GLU A 105 -7.73 2.90 -12.39
N ASN A 106 -7.49 1.73 -11.81
CA ASN A 106 -8.22 0.49 -12.10
C ASN A 106 -8.99 -0.10 -10.89
N GLY A 107 -8.88 0.51 -9.71
CA GLY A 107 -9.60 0.07 -8.52
C GLY A 107 -9.27 -1.37 -8.11
N SER A 108 -10.29 -2.14 -7.70
CA SER A 108 -10.16 -3.53 -7.24
C SER A 108 -9.53 -4.47 -8.27
N VAL A 109 -9.68 -4.18 -9.57
CA VAL A 109 -9.07 -5.00 -10.64
C VAL A 109 -7.53 -4.99 -10.56
N ALA A 110 -6.93 -3.88 -10.12
CA ALA A 110 -5.49 -3.83 -9.89
C ALA A 110 -5.06 -4.74 -8.73
N LEU A 111 -5.86 -4.79 -7.65
CA LEU A 111 -5.62 -5.68 -6.51
C LEU A 111 -5.76 -7.15 -6.91
N GLU A 112 -6.78 -7.50 -7.67
CA GLU A 112 -6.98 -8.87 -8.18
C GLU A 112 -5.79 -9.34 -9.03
N ARG A 113 -5.26 -8.47 -9.89
CA ARG A 113 -4.05 -8.76 -10.67
C ARG A 113 -2.82 -8.96 -9.80
N ALA A 114 -2.65 -8.13 -8.77
CA ALA A 114 -1.52 -8.23 -7.85
C ALA A 114 -1.57 -9.56 -7.06
N ILE A 115 -2.75 -10.00 -6.65
CA ILE A 115 -2.97 -11.28 -5.95
C ILE A 115 -2.70 -12.46 -6.89
N SER A 116 -3.15 -12.39 -8.16
CA SER A 116 -3.04 -13.47 -9.13
C SER A 116 -1.59 -13.77 -9.58
N VAL A 117 -0.66 -12.86 -9.37
CA VAL A 117 0.75 -12.99 -9.80
C VAL A 117 1.62 -13.74 -8.78
N SER A 118 1.07 -14.19 -7.64
CA SER A 118 1.83 -14.95 -6.64
C SER A 118 1.49 -16.46 -6.69
N PRO A 119 2.08 -17.25 -7.64
CA PRO A 119 1.73 -18.65 -7.85
C PRO A 119 2.52 -19.64 -6.98
N PHE A 120 3.31 -19.19 -6.01
CA PHE A 120 4.10 -20.07 -5.17
C PHE A 120 3.53 -20.10 -3.75
N GLU A 121 3.28 -21.31 -3.26
CA GLU A 121 3.11 -21.55 -1.83
C GLU A 121 4.39 -21.08 -1.12
N GLN A 122 4.33 -19.93 -0.50
CA GLN A 122 5.37 -19.41 0.37
C GLN A 122 4.86 -19.45 1.80
N PHE A 123 5.69 -19.93 2.68
CA PHE A 123 5.49 -19.87 4.13
C PHE A 123 6.67 -19.12 4.72
N ASP A 124 6.37 -18.15 5.57
CA ASP A 124 7.40 -17.39 6.27
C ASP A 124 7.90 -18.13 7.53
N SER A 125 7.16 -19.17 7.97
CA SER A 125 7.51 -20.02 9.11
C SER A 125 6.97 -21.45 8.98
N ASP A 126 7.63 -22.40 9.69
CA ASP A 126 7.15 -23.78 9.81
C ASP A 126 5.78 -23.84 10.50
N PHE A 127 5.47 -22.87 11.37
CA PHE A 127 4.18 -22.78 12.04
C PHE A 127 3.05 -22.46 11.07
N GLU A 128 3.25 -21.56 10.12
CA GLU A 128 2.28 -21.27 9.05
C GLU A 128 1.99 -22.54 8.23
N LEU A 129 3.03 -23.30 7.89
CA LEU A 129 2.88 -24.55 7.15
C LEU A 129 2.05 -25.57 7.95
N GLU A 130 2.34 -25.76 9.23
CA GLU A 130 1.59 -26.68 10.09
C GLU A 130 0.10 -26.28 10.19
N VAL A 131 -0.20 -25.00 10.36
CA VAL A 131 -1.58 -24.49 10.42
C VAL A 131 -2.29 -24.69 9.08
N CYS A 132 -1.62 -24.39 7.96
CA CYS A 132 -2.17 -24.59 6.61
C CYS A 132 -2.50 -26.07 6.36
N ASP A 133 -1.57 -26.98 6.66
CA ASP A 133 -1.76 -28.42 6.50
C ASP A 133 -2.90 -28.96 7.37
N TYR A 134 -2.99 -28.47 8.62
CA TYR A 134 -4.09 -28.83 9.50
C TYR A 134 -5.45 -28.41 8.91
N LEU A 135 -5.58 -27.17 8.43
CA LEU A 135 -6.82 -26.66 7.86
C LEU A 135 -7.20 -27.42 6.58
N ARG A 136 -6.24 -27.68 5.70
CA ARG A 136 -6.44 -28.49 4.49
C ARG A 136 -6.87 -29.91 4.81
N SER A 137 -6.30 -30.52 5.87
CA SER A 137 -6.70 -31.85 6.35
C SER A 137 -8.14 -31.91 6.84
N LYS A 138 -8.71 -30.74 7.24
CA LYS A 138 -10.13 -30.60 7.60
C LYS A 138 -11.04 -30.30 6.42
N GLY A 139 -10.50 -30.23 5.21
CA GLY A 139 -11.26 -30.01 3.99
C GLY A 139 -11.48 -28.54 3.61
N PHE A 140 -10.78 -27.61 4.27
CA PHE A 140 -10.85 -26.20 3.90
C PHE A 140 -9.96 -25.88 2.69
N ALA A 141 -10.45 -25.02 1.80
CA ALA A 141 -9.66 -24.43 0.73
C ALA A 141 -8.86 -23.25 1.32
N VAL A 142 -7.53 -23.36 1.32
CA VAL A 142 -6.64 -22.39 1.95
C VAL A 142 -5.60 -21.92 0.95
N ASP A 143 -5.54 -20.60 0.74
CA ASP A 143 -4.46 -19.93 0.04
C ASP A 143 -3.47 -19.34 1.05
N THR A 144 -2.19 -19.31 0.68
CA THR A 144 -1.11 -18.77 1.50
C THR A 144 -0.69 -17.40 1.04
N GLN A 145 -0.18 -16.57 1.95
CA GLN A 145 0.38 -15.24 1.66
C GLN A 145 -0.56 -14.36 0.81
N VAL A 146 -1.83 -14.28 1.22
CA VAL A 146 -2.90 -13.57 0.51
C VAL A 146 -2.75 -12.07 0.70
N GLY A 147 -2.62 -11.31 -0.39
CA GLY A 147 -2.52 -9.86 -0.35
C GLY A 147 -1.63 -9.30 -1.44
N CYS A 148 -1.26 -8.03 -1.32
CA CYS A 148 -0.46 -7.32 -2.30
C CYS A 148 0.57 -6.41 -1.64
N SER A 149 1.62 -6.04 -2.37
CA SER A 149 2.56 -4.96 -2.02
C SER A 149 3.20 -5.04 -0.64
N GLY A 150 3.49 -6.23 -0.15
CA GLY A 150 4.10 -6.41 1.17
C GLY A 150 3.11 -6.39 2.34
N PHE A 151 1.82 -6.23 2.06
CA PHE A 151 0.73 -6.47 3.00
C PHE A 151 0.10 -7.81 2.64
N ARG A 152 0.46 -8.85 3.37
CA ARG A 152 -0.03 -10.21 3.15
C ARG A 152 -0.59 -10.77 4.44
N ILE A 153 -1.67 -11.51 4.30
CA ILE A 153 -2.23 -12.37 5.34
C ILE A 153 -1.60 -13.74 5.16
N ASP A 154 -1.15 -14.36 6.22
CA ASP A 154 -0.46 -15.64 6.13
C ASP A 154 -1.34 -16.70 5.49
N LEU A 155 -2.61 -16.81 5.87
CA LEU A 155 -3.55 -17.77 5.31
C LEU A 155 -4.93 -17.16 5.08
N GLY A 156 -5.51 -17.38 3.90
CA GLY A 156 -6.90 -17.02 3.57
C GLY A 156 -7.75 -18.26 3.31
N LEU A 157 -8.86 -18.43 4.03
CA LEU A 157 -9.82 -19.49 3.78
C LEU A 157 -10.87 -19.06 2.78
N LYS A 158 -11.14 -19.90 1.79
CA LYS A 158 -12.20 -19.72 0.80
C LYS A 158 -13.43 -20.57 1.11
N LEU A 159 -14.58 -20.10 0.68
CA LEU A 159 -15.78 -20.94 0.61
C LEU A 159 -15.58 -22.03 -0.47
N PRO A 160 -16.15 -23.22 -0.26
CA PRO A 160 -16.25 -24.22 -1.32
C PRO A 160 -16.91 -23.60 -2.55
N ASP A 161 -16.32 -23.81 -3.72
CA ASP A 161 -16.82 -23.33 -5.01
C ASP A 161 -16.91 -21.80 -5.20
N SER A 162 -16.20 -21.03 -4.38
CA SER A 162 -16.12 -19.56 -4.47
C SER A 162 -14.67 -19.08 -4.52
N SER A 163 -14.46 -17.92 -5.15
CA SER A 163 -13.20 -17.17 -5.07
C SER A 163 -13.11 -16.30 -3.82
N ASP A 164 -14.22 -16.16 -3.07
CA ASP A 164 -14.31 -15.24 -1.95
C ASP A 164 -13.65 -15.80 -0.70
N TYR A 165 -12.87 -14.97 -0.04
CA TYR A 165 -12.29 -15.28 1.27
C TYR A 165 -13.32 -15.00 2.38
N VAL A 166 -13.42 -15.94 3.31
CA VAL A 166 -14.36 -15.85 4.47
C VAL A 166 -13.62 -15.67 5.78
N LEU A 167 -12.34 -16.00 5.81
CA LEU A 167 -11.54 -15.87 7.02
C LEU A 167 -10.08 -15.58 6.65
N ALA A 168 -9.50 -14.63 7.34
CA ALA A 168 -8.10 -14.30 7.35
C ALA A 168 -7.45 -14.87 8.61
N ILE A 169 -6.29 -15.51 8.49
CA ILE A 169 -5.53 -16.05 9.61
C ILE A 169 -4.11 -15.49 9.54
N GLU A 170 -3.68 -14.89 10.63
CA GLU A 170 -2.32 -14.43 10.88
C GLU A 170 -1.66 -15.40 11.86
N CYS A 171 -0.48 -15.89 11.51
CA CYS A 171 0.29 -16.81 12.32
C CYS A 171 1.38 -16.03 13.07
N ASP A 172 1.05 -15.49 14.24
CA ASP A 172 1.98 -14.68 15.04
C ASP A 172 3.12 -15.53 15.60
N GLY A 173 4.26 -15.46 14.94
CA GLY A 173 5.52 -16.07 15.44
C GLY A 173 6.13 -15.27 16.59
N ALA A 174 6.78 -15.95 17.53
CA ALA A 174 7.40 -15.37 18.73
C ALA A 174 8.44 -14.26 18.46
N THR A 175 8.98 -14.17 17.25
CA THR A 175 9.93 -13.15 16.82
C THR A 175 9.31 -11.81 16.45
N TYR A 176 8.00 -11.77 16.20
CA TYR A 176 7.30 -10.56 15.71
C TYR A 176 6.99 -9.55 16.81
N HIS A 177 6.83 -10.01 18.05
CA HIS A 177 6.42 -9.16 19.19
C HIS A 177 7.52 -8.29 19.82
N SER A 178 8.77 -8.40 19.36
CA SER A 178 9.89 -7.68 19.97
C SER A 178 10.08 -6.23 19.53
N SER A 179 9.33 -5.74 18.53
CA SER A 179 9.47 -4.36 18.06
C SER A 179 8.30 -3.47 18.49
N LYS A 180 8.60 -2.28 19.01
CA LYS A 180 7.59 -1.26 19.40
C LYS A 180 6.64 -0.87 18.25
N ASN A 181 7.00 -1.14 17.01
CA ASN A 181 6.24 -0.79 15.80
C ASN A 181 5.32 -1.93 15.31
N ALA A 182 5.28 -3.08 15.98
CA ALA A 182 4.41 -4.20 15.57
C ALA A 182 2.92 -3.83 15.71
N ARG A 183 2.53 -3.24 16.84
CA ARG A 183 1.13 -2.85 17.09
C ARG A 183 0.58 -1.83 16.10
N ASP A 184 1.40 -0.88 15.66
CA ASP A 184 0.97 0.14 14.70
C ASP A 184 0.80 -0.46 13.29
N ARG A 185 1.62 -1.46 12.94
CA ARG A 185 1.50 -2.21 11.70
C ARG A 185 0.26 -3.11 11.70
N ASP A 186 -0.01 -3.80 12.81
CA ASP A 186 -1.16 -4.69 12.96
C ASP A 186 -2.48 -3.91 12.87
N ARG A 187 -2.54 -2.73 13.47
CA ARG A 187 -3.71 -1.86 13.36
C ARG A 187 -3.93 -1.36 11.94
N LEU A 188 -2.87 -0.93 11.25
CA LEU A 188 -2.94 -0.47 9.87
C LEU A 188 -3.36 -1.62 8.93
N ARG A 189 -2.86 -2.82 9.18
CA ARG A 189 -3.18 -4.04 8.45
C ARG A 189 -4.66 -4.40 8.56
N GLN A 190 -5.25 -4.30 9.76
CA GLN A 190 -6.68 -4.52 10.00
C GLN A 190 -7.59 -3.45 9.36
N GLU A 191 -7.09 -2.26 9.09
CA GLU A 191 -7.85 -1.19 8.43
C GLU A 191 -7.78 -1.27 6.89
N ILE A 192 -6.80 -1.98 6.34
CA ILE A 192 -6.57 -2.10 4.88
C ILE A 192 -7.15 -3.41 4.31
N LEU A 193 -7.23 -4.45 5.13
CA LEU A 193 -7.73 -5.79 4.79
C LEU A 193 -9.16 -5.98 5.30
#